data_83dbf3edfdb38526f9e2a7e5c2109f07
#
_entry.id   83dbf3edfdb38526f9e2a7e5c2109f07
#
_cell.length_a   1.000
_cell.length_b   1.000
_cell.length_c   1.000
_cell.angle_alpha   90.00
_cell.angle_beta   90.00
_cell.angle_gamma   90.00
#
_symmetry.space_group_name_H-M   'P 1'
#
loop_
_entity.id
_entity.type
_entity.pdbx_description
1 polymer ?
#
loop_
_entity_poly.entity_id
_entity_poly.type
_entity_poly.pdbx_seq_one_letter_code
_entity_poly.pdbx_strand_id
1 'polypeptide(L)'
;ITESVAVNGTMTPVDDSRGIPNAIYEGTLKGLNDVTLRKFFRRMCGSAVLLEDFLTRSPGRSTDEVKEELLLIAKQAECLAPARFCWSKAVIGKGDLIFVPACQRKAWSELRVPAEEEDMAHYSDVFLRDIVCR
;
A
#
# COMPACT_ATOMS: atom_id res chain seq x y z
N ILE A 1 23.08 3.84 3.65
CA ILE A 1 22.04 3.29 2.73
C ILE A 1 22.53 3.48 1.30
N THR A 2 22.75 2.39 0.59
CA THR A 2 23.20 2.43 -0.81
C THR A 2 22.05 2.44 -1.80
N GLU A 3 20.90 1.87 -1.44
CA GLU A 3 19.71 1.82 -2.26
C GLU A 3 18.46 1.87 -1.40
N SER A 4 17.45 2.60 -1.87
CA SER A 4 16.13 2.68 -1.24
C SER A 4 15.05 2.41 -2.26
N VAL A 5 14.22 1.40 -2.01
CA VAL A 5 13.19 0.94 -2.94
C VAL A 5 11.81 1.06 -2.30
N ALA A 6 10.92 1.82 -2.92
CA ALA A 6 9.52 1.88 -2.51
C ALA A 6 8.72 0.83 -3.29
N VAL A 7 7.92 0.06 -2.58
CA VAL A 7 7.10 -1.00 -3.19
C VAL A 7 5.62 -0.74 -2.89
N ASN A 8 4.83 -0.59 -3.93
CA ASN A 8 3.37 -0.47 -3.84
C ASN A 8 2.88 0.58 -2.85
N GLY A 9 3.33 1.80 -3.01
CA GLY A 9 2.89 2.92 -2.20
C GLY A 9 3.37 4.23 -2.78
N THR A 10 2.98 5.33 -2.14
CA THR A 10 3.41 6.67 -2.52
C THR A 10 3.73 7.49 -1.28
N MET A 11 4.33 8.66 -1.47
CA MET A 11 4.61 9.58 -0.37
C MET A 11 3.36 10.31 0.13
N THR A 12 2.24 10.19 -0.59
CA THR A 12 0.95 10.78 -0.26
C THR A 12 -0.12 9.68 -0.21
N PRO A 13 -0.21 8.91 0.89
CA PRO A 13 -1.06 7.72 0.93
C PRO A 13 -2.56 8.02 0.83
N VAL A 14 -3.01 9.20 1.25
CA VAL A 14 -4.40 9.62 1.12
C VAL A 14 -4.47 10.84 0.22
N ASP A 15 -4.71 10.61 -1.05
CA ASP A 15 -4.75 11.65 -2.08
C ASP A 15 -5.53 11.13 -3.29
N ASP A 16 -6.40 11.95 -3.86
CA ASP A 16 -7.31 11.52 -4.93
C ASP A 16 -6.60 11.06 -6.21
N SER A 17 -5.41 11.55 -6.47
CA SER A 17 -4.68 11.26 -7.71
C SER A 17 -3.30 10.63 -7.51
N ARG A 18 -2.75 10.67 -6.29
CA ARG A 18 -1.40 10.19 -5.98
C ARG A 18 -1.35 9.09 -4.92
N GLY A 19 -2.49 8.65 -4.43
CA GLY A 19 -2.60 7.64 -3.40
C GLY A 19 -3.94 6.96 -3.42
N ILE A 20 -4.45 6.62 -2.24
CA ILE A 20 -5.82 6.12 -2.09
C ILE A 20 -6.75 7.33 -2.08
N PRO A 21 -7.75 7.40 -2.96
CA PRO A 21 -8.70 8.52 -2.97
C PRO A 21 -9.36 8.74 -1.61
N ASN A 22 -9.54 10.00 -1.22
CA ASN A 22 -10.10 10.37 0.09
C ASN A 22 -11.42 9.67 0.39
N ALA A 23 -12.36 9.66 -0.57
CA ALA A 23 -13.66 9.01 -0.41
C ALA A 23 -13.54 7.50 -0.16
N ILE A 24 -12.60 6.84 -0.83
CA ILE A 24 -12.32 5.40 -0.66
C ILE A 24 -11.74 5.14 0.72
N TYR A 25 -10.78 5.94 1.15
CA TYR A 25 -10.14 5.81 2.46
C TYR A 25 -11.15 6.00 3.59
N GLU A 26 -11.95 7.06 3.53
CA GLU A 26 -13.00 7.33 4.50
C GLU A 26 -14.06 6.24 4.53
N GLY A 27 -14.49 5.75 3.36
CA GLY A 27 -15.44 4.65 3.25
C GLY A 27 -14.93 3.37 3.89
N THR A 28 -13.64 3.08 3.71
CA THR A 28 -12.97 1.93 4.35
C THR A 28 -13.00 2.07 5.87
N LEU A 29 -12.67 3.25 6.40
CA LEU A 29 -12.69 3.51 7.84
C LEU A 29 -14.08 3.36 8.43
N LYS A 30 -15.08 3.98 7.82
CA LYS A 30 -16.47 3.96 8.31
C LYS A 30 -17.08 2.58 8.31
N GLY A 31 -16.77 1.78 7.29
CA GLY A 31 -17.30 0.44 7.11
C GLY A 31 -16.45 -0.67 7.71
N LEU A 32 -15.37 -0.36 8.43
CA LEU A 32 -14.41 -1.36 8.88
C LEU A 32 -14.98 -2.24 9.99
N ASN A 33 -15.03 -3.54 9.73
CA ASN A 33 -15.35 -4.61 10.66
C ASN A 33 -14.59 -5.87 10.25
N ASP A 34 -14.75 -6.97 10.97
CA ASP A 34 -14.00 -8.20 10.67
C ASP A 34 -14.24 -8.72 9.25
N VAL A 35 -15.46 -8.59 8.74
CA VAL A 35 -15.81 -9.04 7.39
C VAL A 35 -15.18 -8.16 6.33
N THR A 36 -15.31 -6.86 6.46
CA THR A 36 -14.75 -5.90 5.49
C THR A 36 -13.23 -5.85 5.54
N LEU A 37 -12.63 -6.06 6.70
CA LEU A 37 -11.18 -6.19 6.83
C LEU A 37 -10.67 -7.41 6.05
N ARG A 38 -11.36 -8.55 6.15
CA ARG A 38 -11.01 -9.73 5.36
C ARG A 38 -11.12 -9.47 3.85
N LYS A 39 -12.14 -8.74 3.42
CA LYS A 39 -12.29 -8.32 2.02
C LYS A 39 -11.14 -7.40 1.59
N PHE A 40 -10.71 -6.51 2.46
CA PHE A 40 -9.55 -5.66 2.21
C PHE A 40 -8.28 -6.51 2.00
N PHE A 41 -8.03 -7.46 2.88
CA PHE A 41 -6.89 -8.38 2.73
C PHE A 41 -6.98 -9.18 1.43
N ARG A 42 -8.17 -9.55 1.00
CA ARG A 42 -8.38 -10.26 -0.28
C ARG A 42 -7.94 -9.41 -1.47
N ARG A 43 -8.27 -8.13 -1.46
CA ARG A 43 -7.80 -7.18 -2.50
C ARG A 43 -6.30 -6.97 -2.42
N MET A 44 -5.77 -6.86 -1.22
CA MET A 44 -4.34 -6.68 -0.99
C MET A 44 -3.52 -7.85 -1.55
N CYS A 45 -3.96 -9.07 -1.32
CA CYS A 45 -3.25 -10.28 -1.77
C CYS A 45 -3.51 -10.65 -3.24
N GLY A 46 -4.62 -10.22 -3.81
CA GLY A 46 -4.94 -10.44 -5.21
C GLY A 46 -5.63 -11.76 -5.55
N SER A 47 -5.56 -12.76 -4.69
CA SER A 47 -6.22 -14.06 -4.90
C SER A 47 -6.63 -14.72 -3.58
N ALA A 48 -7.57 -15.65 -3.64
CA ALA A 48 -8.00 -16.40 -2.46
C ALA A 48 -6.89 -17.30 -1.91
N VAL A 49 -6.10 -17.91 -2.77
CA VAL A 49 -4.96 -18.76 -2.37
C VAL A 49 -3.91 -17.95 -1.62
N LEU A 50 -3.56 -16.78 -2.14
CA LEU A 50 -2.58 -15.89 -1.50
C LEU A 50 -3.12 -15.30 -0.20
N LEU A 51 -4.43 -15.07 -0.10
CA LEU A 51 -5.05 -14.64 1.14
C LEU A 51 -4.93 -15.71 2.23
N GLU A 52 -5.20 -16.97 1.92
CA GLU A 52 -5.08 -18.05 2.90
C GLU A 52 -3.63 -18.17 3.41
N ASP A 53 -2.66 -18.08 2.53
CA ASP A 53 -1.24 -18.08 2.91
C ASP A 53 -0.89 -16.87 3.80
N PHE A 54 -1.36 -15.69 3.43
CA PHE A 54 -1.18 -14.46 4.24
C PHE A 54 -1.77 -14.62 5.64
N LEU A 55 -2.97 -15.14 5.76
CA LEU A 55 -3.65 -15.31 7.05
C LEU A 55 -2.92 -16.26 7.99
N THR A 56 -2.18 -17.23 7.48
CA THR A 56 -1.36 -18.12 8.30
C THR A 56 -0.16 -17.42 8.95
N ARG A 57 0.27 -16.30 8.38
CA ARG A 57 1.44 -15.53 8.84
C ARG A 57 1.09 -14.16 9.39
N SER A 58 -0.19 -13.78 9.31
CA SER A 58 -0.64 -12.48 9.78
C SER A 58 -0.49 -12.36 11.30
N PRO A 59 0.04 -11.23 11.80
CA PRO A 59 -0.03 -10.96 13.23
C PRO A 59 -1.50 -10.85 13.62
N GLY A 60 -1.90 -11.47 14.72
CA GLY A 60 -3.29 -11.51 15.18
C GLY A 60 -3.79 -10.15 15.71
N ARG A 61 -3.79 -9.13 14.87
CA ARG A 61 -4.25 -7.78 15.23
C ARG A 61 -5.76 -7.71 15.18
N SER A 62 -6.36 -7.02 16.15
CA SER A 62 -7.79 -6.76 16.15
C SER A 62 -8.17 -5.74 15.07
N THR A 63 -9.44 -5.77 14.66
CA THR A 63 -9.99 -4.78 13.73
C THR A 63 -9.88 -3.36 14.29
N ASP A 64 -10.08 -3.20 15.61
CA ASP A 64 -9.95 -1.89 16.26
C ASP A 64 -8.54 -1.33 16.20
N GLU A 65 -7.52 -2.17 16.39
CA GLU A 65 -6.11 -1.75 16.24
C GLU A 65 -5.80 -1.31 14.82
N VAL A 66 -6.28 -2.04 13.82
CA VAL A 66 -6.11 -1.67 12.41
C VAL A 66 -6.80 -0.36 12.10
N LYS A 67 -8.01 -0.16 12.62
CA LYS A 67 -8.76 1.08 12.44
C LYS A 67 -8.02 2.28 13.04
N GLU A 68 -7.50 2.15 14.26
CA GLU A 68 -6.70 3.20 14.89
C GLU A 68 -5.48 3.59 14.06
N GLU A 69 -4.78 2.60 13.52
CA GLU A 69 -3.63 2.83 12.65
C GLU A 69 -4.01 3.58 11.39
N LEU A 70 -5.09 3.19 10.72
CA LEU A 70 -5.57 3.88 9.52
C LEU A 70 -6.01 5.31 9.80
N LEU A 71 -6.65 5.56 10.95
CA LEU A 71 -7.00 6.91 11.39
C LEU A 71 -5.75 7.76 11.61
N LEU A 72 -4.73 7.20 12.23
CA LEU A 72 -3.46 7.89 12.48
C LEU A 72 -2.75 8.24 11.19
N ILE A 73 -2.71 7.33 10.22
CA ILE A 73 -2.13 7.56 8.90
C ILE A 73 -2.84 8.73 8.19
N ALA A 74 -4.17 8.73 8.20
CA ALA A 74 -4.95 9.80 7.59
C ALA A 74 -4.67 11.15 8.25
N LYS A 75 -4.61 11.19 9.57
CA LYS A 75 -4.32 12.40 10.34
C LYS A 75 -2.91 12.93 10.06
N GLN A 76 -1.93 12.06 10.00
CA GLN A 76 -0.56 12.45 9.67
C GLN A 76 -0.45 12.96 8.23
N ALA A 77 -1.18 12.35 7.29
CA ALA A 77 -1.22 12.80 5.90
C ALA A 77 -1.77 14.22 5.75
N GLU A 78 -2.73 14.63 6.61
CA GLU A 78 -3.26 16.00 6.61
C GLU A 78 -2.28 17.01 7.22
N CYS A 79 -1.57 16.63 8.28
CA CYS A 79 -0.80 17.55 9.11
C CYS A 79 0.66 17.67 8.72
N LEU A 80 1.21 16.67 8.04
CA LEU A 80 2.63 16.60 7.71
C LEU A 80 2.86 16.87 6.23
N ALA A 81 3.82 17.74 5.93
CA ALA A 81 4.34 17.84 4.57
C ALA A 81 5.02 16.52 4.20
N PRO A 82 4.96 16.10 2.91
CA PRO A 82 5.67 14.90 2.47
C PRO A 82 7.13 14.96 2.87
N ALA A 83 7.63 13.87 3.44
CA ALA A 83 9.02 13.77 3.84
C ALA A 83 9.95 13.93 2.63
N ARG A 84 11.05 14.65 2.80
CA ARG A 84 12.10 14.77 1.79
C ARG A 84 13.02 13.56 1.90
N PHE A 85 12.64 12.49 1.24
CA PHE A 85 13.42 11.27 1.20
C PHE A 85 13.83 10.97 -0.24
N CYS A 86 15.10 10.60 -0.42
CA CYS A 86 15.64 10.29 -1.75
C CYS A 86 15.46 8.80 -2.05
N TRP A 87 14.39 8.46 -2.75
CA TRP A 87 14.16 7.11 -3.23
C TRP A 87 15.04 6.80 -4.44
N SER A 88 15.67 5.64 -4.45
CA SER A 88 16.43 5.17 -5.61
C SER A 88 15.52 4.73 -6.75
N LYS A 89 14.45 4.02 -6.41
CA LYS A 89 13.41 3.61 -7.36
C LYS A 89 12.11 3.25 -6.65
N ALA A 90 11.05 3.17 -7.43
CA ALA A 90 9.76 2.65 -7.00
C ALA A 90 9.42 1.40 -7.83
N VAL A 91 8.75 0.44 -7.20
CA VAL A 91 8.22 -0.74 -7.88
C VAL A 91 6.70 -0.74 -7.75
N ILE A 92 6.03 -0.82 -8.88
CA ILE A 92 4.57 -0.74 -8.99
C ILE A 92 4.02 -2.11 -9.38
N GLY A 93 3.19 -2.69 -8.54
CA GLY A 93 2.44 -3.90 -8.88
C GLY A 93 1.30 -3.58 -9.83
N LYS A 94 1.31 -4.16 -11.02
CA LYS A 94 0.27 -3.92 -12.03
C LYS A 94 -1.13 -4.35 -11.56
N GLY A 95 -1.20 -5.30 -10.65
CA GLY A 95 -2.43 -5.80 -10.04
C GLY A 95 -2.78 -5.18 -8.69
N ASP A 96 -2.13 -4.07 -8.30
CA ASP A 96 -2.40 -3.40 -7.04
C ASP A 96 -3.80 -2.80 -7.03
N LEU A 97 -4.68 -3.32 -6.18
CA LEU A 97 -6.06 -2.86 -6.01
C LEU A 97 -6.21 -1.88 -4.82
N ILE A 98 -5.15 -1.61 -4.09
CA ILE A 98 -5.12 -0.69 -2.96
C ILE A 98 -4.59 0.67 -3.41
N PHE A 99 -3.33 0.72 -3.85
CA PHE A 99 -2.76 1.88 -4.52
C PHE A 99 -2.83 1.64 -6.03
N VAL A 100 -3.81 2.23 -6.67
CA VAL A 100 -4.03 2.05 -8.12
C VAL A 100 -2.76 2.39 -8.89
N PRO A 101 -2.31 1.53 -9.82
CA PRO A 101 -1.05 1.77 -10.55
C PRO A 101 -0.94 3.14 -11.22
N ALA A 102 -2.04 3.65 -11.77
CA ALA A 102 -2.05 4.99 -12.37
C ALA A 102 -1.69 6.09 -11.37
N CYS A 103 -2.17 5.99 -10.14
CA CYS A 103 -1.85 6.95 -9.07
C CYS A 103 -0.38 6.82 -8.65
N GLN A 104 0.13 5.61 -8.57
CA GLN A 104 1.55 5.37 -8.27
C GLN A 104 2.44 5.95 -9.36
N ARG A 105 2.13 5.70 -10.63
CA ARG A 105 2.89 6.24 -11.76
C ARG A 105 2.94 7.76 -11.72
N LYS A 106 1.80 8.40 -11.48
CA LYS A 106 1.72 9.85 -11.39
C LYS A 106 2.58 10.40 -10.25
N ALA A 107 2.44 9.83 -9.05
CA ALA A 107 3.15 10.27 -7.86
C ALA A 107 4.68 10.20 -8.05
N TRP A 108 5.17 9.08 -8.52
CA TRP A 108 6.62 8.89 -8.71
C TRP A 108 7.17 9.68 -9.89
N SER A 109 6.39 9.85 -10.97
CA SER A 109 6.77 10.70 -12.10
C SER A 109 6.97 12.15 -11.66
N GLU A 110 6.07 12.69 -10.86
CA GLU A 110 6.17 14.07 -10.34
C GLU A 110 7.41 14.27 -9.46
N LEU A 111 7.81 13.24 -8.70
CA LEU A 111 9.01 13.26 -7.88
C LEU A 111 10.28 12.91 -8.67
N ARG A 112 10.15 12.58 -9.94
CA ARG A 112 11.26 12.15 -10.80
C ARG A 112 12.01 10.93 -10.28
N VAL A 113 11.29 10.02 -9.64
CA VAL A 113 11.82 8.74 -9.17
C VAL A 113 11.59 7.68 -10.25
N PRO A 114 12.63 6.93 -10.66
CA PRO A 114 12.45 5.85 -11.63
C PRO A 114 11.47 4.80 -11.09
N ALA A 115 10.54 4.37 -11.93
CA ALA A 115 9.56 3.37 -11.54
C ALA A 115 9.62 2.16 -12.47
N GLU A 116 9.59 0.97 -11.89
CA GLU A 116 9.49 -0.31 -12.58
C GLU A 116 8.12 -0.92 -12.28
N GLU A 117 7.55 -1.64 -13.23
CA GLU A 117 6.29 -2.34 -13.05
C GLU A 117 6.50 -3.84 -12.99
N GLU A 118 5.86 -4.48 -12.04
CA GLU A 118 5.90 -5.93 -11.83
C GLU A 118 4.50 -6.53 -11.87
N ASP A 119 4.41 -7.76 -12.30
CA ASP A 119 3.15 -8.48 -12.36
C ASP A 119 2.82 -9.09 -10.97
N MET A 120 2.31 -8.27 -10.10
CA MET A 120 1.98 -8.65 -8.72
C MET A 120 0.86 -7.78 -8.16
N ALA A 121 0.21 -8.27 -7.09
CA ALA A 121 -0.75 -7.53 -6.28
C ALA A 121 -0.05 -6.52 -5.35
N HIS A 122 -0.82 -5.82 -4.53
CA HIS A 122 -0.29 -4.87 -3.53
C HIS A 122 0.70 -5.53 -2.58
N TYR A 123 0.38 -6.72 -2.08
CA TYR A 123 1.27 -7.51 -1.25
C TYR A 123 1.71 -8.77 -2.01
N SER A 124 3.01 -8.98 -2.09
CA SER A 124 3.59 -10.20 -2.66
C SER A 124 4.78 -10.64 -1.80
N ASP A 125 4.58 -11.71 -1.05
CA ASP A 125 5.62 -12.31 -0.22
C ASP A 125 6.80 -12.79 -1.08
N VAL A 126 6.51 -13.38 -2.22
CA VAL A 126 7.53 -13.88 -3.16
C VAL A 126 8.42 -12.74 -3.64
N PHE A 127 7.83 -11.64 -4.08
CA PHE A 127 8.58 -10.48 -4.56
C PHE A 127 9.41 -9.85 -3.44
N LEU A 128 8.82 -9.67 -2.25
CA LEU A 128 9.51 -9.06 -1.12
C LEU A 128 10.70 -9.91 -0.65
N ARG A 129 10.56 -11.21 -0.62
CA ARG A 129 11.67 -12.11 -0.30
C ARG A 129 12.78 -12.03 -1.33
N ASP A 130 12.44 -12.00 -2.61
CA ASP A 130 13.41 -11.90 -3.70
C ASP A 130 14.22 -10.60 -3.61
N ILE A 131 13.55 -9.47 -3.39
CA ILE A 131 14.21 -8.16 -3.32
C ILE A 131 15.10 -8.02 -2.09
N VAL A 132 14.72 -8.59 -0.95
CA VAL A 132 15.50 -8.54 0.30
C VAL A 132 16.72 -9.44 0.24
N CYS A 133 16.62 -10.57 -0.45
CA CYS A 133 17.68 -11.57 -0.55
C CYS A 133 18.68 -11.35 -1.71
N ARG A 134 18.50 -10.28 -2.47
CA ARG A 134 19.42 -9.93 -3.57
C ARG A 134 20.79 -9.47 -3.12
#